data_45f28c65e5b5ac087983e623c84b61df
#
_entry.id   45f28c65e5b5ac087983e623c84b61df
#
_cell.length_a   1.000
_cell.length_b   1.000
_cell.length_c   1.000
_cell.angle_alpha   90.00
_cell.angle_beta   90.00
_cell.angle_gamma   90.00
#
_symmetry.space_group_name_H-M   'P 1'
#
loop_
_entity.id
_entity.type
_entity.pdbx_description
1 polymer ?
#
loop_
_entity_poly.entity_id
_entity_poly.type
_entity_poly.pdbx_seq_one_letter_code
_entity_poly.pdbx_strand_id
1 'polypeptide(L)'
;MQYFWSMELLKKIMDSQPDIRFTDGSLAIQRARMVKTPWEIERIRHVCRITEQAILETGKTIVAGETTEKDISKGIAMRMARGGVDKISYLTVTSGIDKYCTFNTYATDRVVQKGEYVLVDISGHIDGYASDLTRVFYLGTVPREEREMAMTASGCVAAAKEAMKPGVS
;
A
#
# COMPACT_ATOMS: atom_id res chain seq x y z
N MET A 1 4.53 -0.54 -14.69
CA MET A 1 5.97 -0.93 -14.59
C MET A 1 6.78 0.35 -14.80
N GLN A 2 7.52 0.80 -13.79
CA GLN A 2 8.44 1.93 -13.96
C GLN A 2 9.75 1.37 -14.50
N TYR A 3 10.10 1.72 -15.73
CA TYR A 3 11.40 1.45 -16.28
C TYR A 3 12.31 2.63 -15.94
N PHE A 4 13.29 2.40 -15.08
CA PHE A 4 14.35 3.38 -14.83
C PHE A 4 15.46 3.16 -15.86
N TRP A 5 15.61 4.13 -16.74
CA TRP A 5 16.74 4.14 -17.67
C TRP A 5 17.88 4.89 -17.00
N SER A 6 19.09 4.37 -17.12
CA SER A 6 20.24 5.12 -16.66
C SER A 6 20.40 6.38 -17.51
N MET A 7 20.90 7.45 -16.90
CA MET A 7 21.18 8.69 -17.63
C MET A 7 22.14 8.46 -18.80
N GLU A 8 23.08 7.52 -18.64
CA GLU A 8 24.01 7.13 -19.70
C GLU A 8 23.29 6.50 -20.89
N LEU A 9 22.35 5.60 -20.65
CA LEU A 9 21.57 4.97 -21.71
C LEU A 9 20.70 6.00 -22.44
N LEU A 10 20.03 6.87 -21.68
CA LEU A 10 19.24 7.94 -22.27
C LEU A 10 20.08 8.86 -23.15
N LYS A 11 21.27 9.26 -22.69
CA LYS A 11 22.21 10.06 -23.47
C LYS A 11 22.65 9.33 -24.75
N LYS A 12 23.01 8.06 -24.68
CA LYS A 12 23.36 7.25 -25.86
C LYS A 12 22.25 7.20 -26.90
N ILE A 13 20.98 7.06 -26.43
CA ILE A 13 19.80 7.10 -27.33
C ILE A 13 19.69 8.46 -28.01
N MET A 14 19.77 9.54 -27.24
CA MET A 14 19.68 10.90 -27.79
C MET A 14 20.80 11.18 -28.78
N ASP A 15 22.03 10.82 -28.45
CA ASP A 15 23.22 11.01 -29.31
C ASP A 15 23.12 10.16 -30.62
N SER A 16 22.48 8.99 -30.56
CA SER A 16 22.28 8.12 -31.73
C SER A 16 21.17 8.56 -32.66
N GLN A 17 20.34 9.54 -32.25
CA GLN A 17 19.19 10.05 -33.00
C GLN A 17 19.17 11.57 -32.99
N PRO A 18 20.15 12.23 -33.61
CA PRO A 18 20.32 13.71 -33.53
C PRO A 18 19.14 14.49 -34.14
N ASP A 19 18.42 13.89 -35.06
CA ASP A 19 17.28 14.53 -35.75
C ASP A 19 15.95 14.35 -34.98
N ILE A 20 15.95 13.60 -33.87
CA ILE A 20 14.75 13.40 -33.04
C ILE A 20 14.74 14.38 -31.88
N ARG A 21 13.67 15.16 -31.78
CA ARG A 21 13.43 16.04 -30.65
C ARG A 21 12.76 15.26 -29.52
N PHE A 22 13.49 15.06 -28.42
CA PHE A 22 12.93 14.46 -27.19
C PHE A 22 12.22 15.53 -26.37
N THR A 23 11.00 15.23 -25.94
CA THR A 23 10.18 16.11 -25.09
C THR A 23 9.57 15.32 -23.94
N ASP A 24 9.32 15.99 -22.82
CA ASP A 24 8.61 15.37 -21.70
C ASP A 24 7.12 15.18 -22.04
N GLY A 25 6.70 13.93 -22.12
CA GLY A 25 5.30 13.53 -22.34
C GLY A 25 4.52 13.20 -21.06
N SER A 26 5.13 13.34 -19.88
CA SER A 26 4.56 12.92 -18.59
C SER A 26 3.15 13.46 -18.34
N LEU A 27 2.93 14.76 -18.63
CA LEU A 27 1.63 15.39 -18.42
C LEU A 27 0.52 14.80 -19.32
N ALA A 28 0.85 14.46 -20.57
CA ALA A 28 -0.10 13.86 -21.50
C ALA A 28 -0.53 12.46 -20.98
N ILE A 29 0.45 11.66 -20.57
CA ILE A 29 0.20 10.33 -20.00
C ILE A 29 -0.58 10.41 -18.69
N GLN A 30 -0.24 11.34 -17.80
CA GLN A 30 -0.97 11.56 -16.55
C GLN A 30 -2.44 11.94 -16.82
N ARG A 31 -2.70 12.85 -17.74
CA ARG A 31 -4.07 13.26 -18.11
C ARG A 31 -4.88 12.10 -18.69
N ALA A 32 -4.29 11.31 -19.57
CA ALA A 32 -4.94 10.13 -20.13
C ALA A 32 -5.32 9.08 -19.06
N ARG A 33 -4.51 8.95 -18.01
CA ARG A 33 -4.72 8.00 -16.90
C ARG A 33 -5.57 8.54 -15.76
N MET A 34 -5.87 9.84 -15.74
CA MET A 34 -6.56 10.49 -14.63
C MET A 34 -8.01 10.04 -14.52
N VAL A 35 -8.72 9.98 -15.65
CA VAL A 35 -10.11 9.53 -15.71
C VAL A 35 -10.14 8.05 -16.07
N LYS A 36 -10.68 7.22 -15.15
CA LYS A 36 -10.74 5.77 -15.31
C LYS A 36 -12.02 5.36 -16.01
N THR A 37 -11.92 4.39 -16.90
CA THR A 37 -13.08 3.71 -17.49
C THR A 37 -13.80 2.84 -16.45
N PRO A 38 -15.05 2.42 -16.69
CA PRO A 38 -15.74 1.48 -15.79
C PRO A 38 -14.98 0.17 -15.58
N TRP A 39 -14.33 -0.35 -16.60
CA TRP A 39 -13.51 -1.56 -16.50
C TRP A 39 -12.29 -1.37 -15.58
N GLU A 40 -11.57 -0.26 -15.70
CA GLU A 40 -10.45 0.10 -14.83
C GLU A 40 -10.89 0.23 -13.36
N ILE A 41 -12.04 0.86 -13.12
CA ILE A 41 -12.63 0.98 -11.78
C ILE A 41 -12.89 -0.40 -11.18
N GLU A 42 -13.43 -1.34 -11.96
CA GLU A 42 -13.65 -2.72 -11.48
C GLU A 42 -12.34 -3.46 -11.17
N ARG A 43 -11.25 -3.24 -11.94
CA ARG A 43 -9.92 -3.79 -11.63
C ARG A 43 -9.40 -3.26 -10.30
N ILE A 44 -9.45 -1.94 -10.11
CA ILE A 44 -9.05 -1.31 -8.84
C ILE A 44 -9.88 -1.85 -7.68
N ARG A 45 -11.20 -1.93 -7.85
CA ARG A 45 -12.11 -2.45 -6.82
C ARG A 45 -11.82 -3.91 -6.47
N HIS A 46 -11.51 -4.71 -7.47
CA HIS A 46 -11.18 -6.12 -7.30
C HIS A 46 -9.89 -6.31 -6.50
N VAL A 47 -8.80 -5.65 -6.89
CA VAL A 47 -7.52 -5.75 -6.16
C VAL A 47 -7.64 -5.20 -4.74
N CYS A 48 -8.39 -4.12 -4.52
CA CYS A 48 -8.63 -3.59 -3.17
C CYS A 48 -9.37 -4.59 -2.27
N ARG A 49 -10.40 -5.28 -2.78
CA ARG A 49 -11.12 -6.32 -2.00
C ARG A 49 -10.20 -7.47 -1.59
N ILE A 50 -9.39 -7.98 -2.52
CA ILE A 50 -8.47 -9.07 -2.21
C ILE A 50 -7.45 -8.63 -1.16
N THR A 51 -6.88 -7.44 -1.33
CA THR A 51 -5.91 -6.87 -0.38
C THR A 51 -6.51 -6.70 1.00
N GLU A 52 -7.72 -6.13 1.09
CA GLU A 52 -8.42 -5.96 2.37
C GLU A 52 -8.71 -7.29 3.04
N GLN A 53 -9.24 -8.27 2.31
CA GLN A 53 -9.48 -9.61 2.84
C GLN A 53 -8.20 -10.27 3.34
N ALA A 54 -7.10 -10.17 2.59
CA ALA A 54 -5.81 -10.74 2.97
C ALA A 54 -5.30 -10.15 4.30
N ILE A 55 -5.44 -8.83 4.49
CA ILE A 55 -5.05 -8.16 5.74
C ILE A 55 -5.95 -8.62 6.89
N LEU A 56 -7.27 -8.54 6.73
CA LEU A 56 -8.23 -8.85 7.79
C LEU A 56 -8.17 -10.32 8.24
N GLU A 57 -8.07 -11.26 7.29
CA GLU A 57 -7.95 -12.68 7.61
C GLU A 57 -6.61 -13.02 8.29
N THR A 58 -5.53 -12.34 7.90
CA THR A 58 -4.25 -12.50 8.60
C THR A 58 -4.32 -11.89 10.00
N GLY A 59 -4.97 -10.72 10.15
CA GLY A 59 -5.17 -10.07 11.46
C GLY A 59 -5.83 -10.99 12.49
N LYS A 60 -6.77 -11.84 12.08
CA LYS A 60 -7.43 -12.83 12.94
C LYS A 60 -6.50 -13.95 13.44
N THR A 61 -5.36 -14.15 12.80
CA THR A 61 -4.40 -15.22 13.15
C THR A 61 -3.22 -14.72 13.99
N ILE A 62 -3.19 -13.44 14.33
CA ILE A 62 -2.12 -12.86 15.13
C ILE A 62 -2.31 -13.26 16.59
N VAL A 63 -1.30 -13.92 17.15
CA VAL A 63 -1.24 -14.30 18.56
C VAL A 63 -0.10 -13.55 19.22
N ALA A 64 -0.42 -12.67 20.18
CA ALA A 64 0.58 -11.93 20.93
C ALA A 64 1.50 -12.87 21.74
N GLY A 65 2.81 -12.65 21.66
CA GLY A 65 3.82 -13.51 22.29
C GLY A 65 4.28 -14.69 21.42
N GLU A 66 3.64 -14.93 20.25
CA GLU A 66 3.97 -16.07 19.37
C GLU A 66 4.24 -15.64 17.93
N THR A 67 3.37 -14.80 17.36
CA THR A 67 3.43 -14.40 15.93
C THR A 67 4.53 -13.36 15.71
N THR A 68 5.34 -13.54 14.67
CA THR A 68 6.33 -12.55 14.25
C THR A 68 5.79 -11.60 13.18
N GLU A 69 6.43 -10.44 12.99
CA GLU A 69 6.12 -9.53 11.86
C GLU A 69 6.26 -10.27 10.52
N LYS A 70 7.27 -11.14 10.37
CA LYS A 70 7.45 -11.97 9.17
C LYS A 70 6.31 -12.95 8.95
N ASP A 71 5.75 -13.54 10.00
CA ASP A 71 4.61 -14.46 9.85
C ASP A 71 3.37 -13.72 9.35
N ILE A 72 3.13 -12.52 9.87
CA ILE A 72 2.07 -11.63 9.39
C ILE A 72 2.29 -11.29 7.92
N SER A 73 3.49 -10.84 7.56
CA SER A 73 3.85 -10.49 6.18
C SER A 73 3.66 -11.66 5.21
N LYS A 74 4.18 -12.84 5.56
CA LYS A 74 4.02 -14.07 4.78
C LYS A 74 2.54 -14.49 4.66
N GLY A 75 1.79 -14.39 5.75
CA GLY A 75 0.37 -14.71 5.78
C GLY A 75 -0.45 -13.85 4.82
N ILE A 76 -0.18 -12.55 4.77
CA ILE A 76 -0.81 -11.61 3.84
C ILE A 76 -0.39 -11.93 2.40
N ALA A 77 0.91 -12.06 2.14
CA ALA A 77 1.43 -12.32 0.80
C ALA A 77 0.85 -13.61 0.19
N MET A 78 0.75 -14.68 1.01
CA MET A 78 0.14 -15.94 0.59
C MET A 78 -1.34 -15.79 0.21
N ARG A 79 -2.11 -15.04 1.00
CA ARG A 79 -3.54 -14.80 0.73
C ARG A 79 -3.74 -13.96 -0.52
N MET A 80 -2.92 -12.95 -0.71
CA MET A 80 -2.95 -12.13 -1.93
C MET A 80 -2.62 -12.96 -3.17
N ALA A 81 -1.59 -13.79 -3.12
CA ALA A 81 -1.23 -14.67 -4.24
C ALA A 81 -2.37 -15.66 -4.57
N ARG A 82 -3.00 -16.25 -3.54
CA ARG A 82 -4.18 -17.12 -3.73
C ARG A 82 -5.39 -16.37 -4.29
N GLY A 83 -5.52 -15.09 -3.98
CA GLY A 83 -6.55 -14.20 -4.52
C GLY A 83 -6.30 -13.74 -5.95
N GLY A 84 -5.17 -14.10 -6.57
CA GLY A 84 -4.82 -13.76 -7.95
C GLY A 84 -4.09 -12.42 -8.11
N VAL A 85 -3.45 -11.93 -7.05
CA VAL A 85 -2.59 -10.74 -7.15
C VAL A 85 -1.31 -11.09 -7.90
N ASP A 86 -1.05 -10.36 -9.00
CA ASP A 86 0.09 -10.60 -9.88
C ASP A 86 1.42 -10.19 -9.24
N LYS A 87 1.39 -9.10 -8.45
CA LYS A 87 2.58 -8.51 -7.84
C LYS A 87 2.23 -7.75 -6.57
N ILE A 88 3.05 -7.88 -5.56
CA ILE A 88 3.09 -7.00 -4.38
C ILE A 88 4.21 -5.98 -4.61
N SER A 89 3.89 -4.69 -4.61
CA SER A 89 4.87 -3.62 -4.80
C SER A 89 5.66 -3.32 -3.54
N TYR A 90 4.95 -3.32 -2.43
CA TYR A 90 5.51 -3.23 -1.08
C TYR A 90 4.58 -3.90 -0.09
N LEU A 91 5.14 -4.34 1.02
CA LEU A 91 4.43 -4.87 2.17
C LEU A 91 5.25 -4.55 3.42
N THR A 92 4.81 -3.54 4.13
CA THR A 92 5.35 -3.14 5.42
C THR A 92 4.51 -3.77 6.52
N VAL A 93 5.17 -4.46 7.44
CA VAL A 93 4.59 -4.87 8.71
C VAL A 93 5.52 -4.39 9.80
N THR A 94 5.02 -3.57 10.71
CA THR A 94 5.82 -3.02 11.81
C THR A 94 5.03 -3.04 13.10
N SER A 95 5.71 -3.30 14.20
CA SER A 95 5.15 -3.37 15.55
C SER A 95 6.12 -2.82 16.59
N GLY A 96 5.60 -2.45 17.76
CA GLY A 96 6.38 -1.91 18.87
C GLY A 96 6.62 -0.40 18.78
N ILE A 97 6.65 0.23 19.95
CA ILE A 97 6.68 1.69 20.10
C ILE A 97 7.89 2.36 19.39
N ASP A 98 9.02 1.68 19.38
CA ASP A 98 10.25 2.20 18.79
C ASP A 98 10.21 2.29 17.25
N LYS A 99 9.22 1.65 16.63
CA LYS A 99 9.09 1.58 15.17
C LYS A 99 7.93 2.39 14.59
N TYR A 100 7.03 2.94 15.41
CA TYR A 100 5.86 3.66 14.93
C TYR A 100 6.18 4.90 14.09
N CYS A 101 7.37 5.46 14.24
CA CYS A 101 7.83 6.60 13.46
C CYS A 101 8.67 6.21 12.24
N THR A 102 8.79 4.93 11.92
CA THR A 102 9.64 4.45 10.83
C THR A 102 8.77 3.97 9.66
N PHE A 103 8.82 4.69 8.54
CA PHE A 103 8.16 4.29 7.30
C PHE A 103 9.02 3.33 6.48
N ASN A 104 8.37 2.46 5.70
CA ASN A 104 9.00 1.53 4.77
C ASN A 104 10.01 0.55 5.40
N THR A 105 9.67 0.03 6.58
CA THR A 105 10.47 -1.03 7.21
C THR A 105 10.02 -2.40 6.75
N TYR A 106 10.98 -3.27 6.48
CA TYR A 106 10.68 -4.67 6.24
C TYR A 106 10.29 -5.38 7.54
N ALA A 107 9.38 -6.35 7.44
CA ALA A 107 9.03 -7.23 8.53
C ALA A 107 10.25 -7.97 9.09
N THR A 108 10.36 -8.03 10.41
CA THR A 108 11.48 -8.66 11.13
C THR A 108 11.03 -9.92 11.86
N ASP A 109 11.97 -10.62 12.51
CA ASP A 109 11.67 -11.76 13.39
C ASP A 109 11.14 -11.32 14.77
N ARG A 110 10.82 -10.03 14.94
CA ARG A 110 10.22 -9.50 16.16
C ARG A 110 8.88 -10.16 16.41
N VAL A 111 8.71 -10.74 17.59
CA VAL A 111 7.44 -11.30 18.06
C VAL A 111 6.58 -10.15 18.58
N VAL A 112 5.35 -10.05 18.06
CA VAL A 112 4.40 -8.99 18.46
C VAL A 112 3.87 -9.25 19.87
N GLN A 113 3.72 -8.21 20.68
CA GLN A 113 3.36 -8.31 22.08
C GLN A 113 1.95 -7.81 22.37
N LYS A 114 1.37 -8.23 23.50
CA LYS A 114 0.11 -7.69 24.01
C LYS A 114 0.29 -6.21 24.39
N GLY A 115 -0.68 -5.38 24.04
CA GLY A 115 -0.63 -3.92 24.31
C GLY A 115 0.08 -3.14 23.21
N GLU A 116 0.37 -3.74 22.06
CA GLU A 116 1.04 -3.09 20.95
C GLU A 116 0.12 -2.92 19.74
N TYR A 117 0.48 -1.94 18.92
CA TYR A 117 -0.01 -1.80 17.57
C TYR A 117 0.80 -2.65 16.59
N VAL A 118 0.11 -3.20 15.61
CA VAL A 118 0.70 -3.78 14.40
C VAL A 118 0.15 -2.99 13.22
N LEU A 119 1.03 -2.27 12.53
CA LEU A 119 0.72 -1.56 11.30
C LEU A 119 1.03 -2.46 10.12
N VAL A 120 0.10 -2.54 9.18
CA VAL A 120 0.26 -3.19 7.88
C VAL A 120 -0.01 -2.16 6.81
N ASP A 121 0.96 -1.94 5.92
CA ASP A 121 0.83 -1.05 4.77
C ASP A 121 1.26 -1.81 3.52
N ILE A 122 0.36 -1.89 2.51
CA ILE A 122 0.54 -2.80 1.39
C ILE A 122 -0.08 -2.29 0.10
N SER A 123 0.63 -2.54 -0.99
CA SER A 123 0.12 -2.37 -2.35
C SER A 123 0.27 -3.65 -3.17
N GLY A 124 -0.83 -4.14 -3.72
CA GLY A 124 -0.87 -5.24 -4.67
C GLY A 124 -1.40 -4.81 -6.04
N HIS A 125 -1.08 -5.56 -7.08
CA HIS A 125 -1.47 -5.27 -8.46
C HIS A 125 -2.18 -6.45 -9.10
N ILE A 126 -3.23 -6.16 -9.88
CA ILE A 126 -3.88 -7.08 -10.83
C ILE A 126 -4.07 -6.34 -12.15
N ASP A 127 -3.64 -6.93 -13.25
CA ASP A 127 -3.73 -6.33 -14.60
C ASP A 127 -3.09 -4.92 -14.68
N GLY A 128 -2.08 -4.65 -13.84
CA GLY A 128 -1.40 -3.35 -13.76
C GLY A 128 -2.10 -2.30 -12.89
N TYR A 129 -3.29 -2.58 -12.33
CA TYR A 129 -4.00 -1.68 -11.40
C TYR A 129 -3.67 -2.01 -9.96
N ALA A 130 -3.42 -0.98 -9.16
CA ALA A 130 -2.93 -1.11 -7.80
C ALA A 130 -4.00 -0.90 -6.74
N SER A 131 -3.90 -1.66 -5.64
CA SER A 131 -4.43 -1.26 -4.34
C SER A 131 -3.38 -0.50 -3.55
N ASP A 132 -3.81 0.26 -2.57
CA ASP A 132 -2.96 0.91 -1.58
C ASP A 132 -3.77 1.01 -0.28
N LEU A 133 -3.44 0.18 0.69
CA LEU A 133 -4.23 0.01 1.91
C LEU A 133 -3.35 -0.10 3.14
N THR A 134 -3.65 0.73 4.13
CA THR A 134 -3.07 0.64 5.47
C THR A 134 -4.13 0.19 6.49
N ARG A 135 -3.77 -0.71 7.38
CA ARG A 135 -4.58 -1.13 8.53
C ARG A 135 -3.70 -1.23 9.77
N VAL A 136 -4.31 -0.93 10.90
CA VAL A 136 -3.66 -1.03 12.21
C VAL A 136 -4.48 -1.98 13.09
N PHE A 137 -3.80 -2.93 13.70
CA PHE A 137 -4.35 -3.83 14.70
C PHE A 137 -3.80 -3.48 16.07
N TYR A 138 -4.62 -3.50 17.10
CA TYR A 138 -4.19 -3.43 18.48
C TYR A 138 -4.32 -4.79 19.15
N LEU A 139 -3.29 -5.27 19.79
CA LEU A 139 -3.26 -6.59 20.40
C LEU A 139 -3.68 -6.55 21.87
N GLY A 140 -4.96 -6.71 22.13
CA GLY A 140 -5.54 -6.69 23.47
C GLY A 140 -6.66 -5.67 23.63
N THR A 141 -6.86 -5.21 24.86
CA THR A 141 -7.88 -4.18 25.16
C THR A 141 -7.34 -2.80 24.84
N VAL A 142 -7.95 -2.11 23.89
CA VAL A 142 -7.54 -0.79 23.44
C VAL A 142 -7.78 0.22 24.58
N PRO A 143 -6.75 0.95 25.09
CA PRO A 143 -6.92 2.03 26.04
C PRO A 143 -7.84 3.13 25.49
N ARG A 144 -8.47 3.90 26.39
CA ARG A 144 -9.41 4.94 25.99
C ARG A 144 -8.78 6.02 25.10
N GLU A 145 -7.61 6.52 25.46
CA GLU A 145 -6.90 7.57 24.73
C GLU A 145 -6.53 7.11 23.31
N GLU A 146 -6.07 5.87 23.17
CA GLU A 146 -5.70 5.28 21.90
C GLU A 146 -6.92 5.05 20.99
N ARG A 147 -8.05 4.69 21.58
CA ARG A 147 -9.32 4.61 20.86
C ARG A 147 -9.75 5.98 20.34
N GLU A 148 -9.66 7.02 21.16
CA GLU A 148 -10.00 8.40 20.78
C GLU A 148 -9.09 8.90 19.66
N MET A 149 -7.79 8.61 19.69
CA MET A 149 -6.87 8.90 18.58
C MET A 149 -7.24 8.18 17.29
N ALA A 150 -7.53 6.89 17.36
CA ALA A 150 -7.94 6.11 16.20
C ALA A 150 -9.26 6.61 15.58
N MET A 151 -10.23 6.98 16.42
CA MET A 151 -11.49 7.61 15.99
C MET A 151 -11.25 8.96 15.31
N THR A 152 -10.37 9.79 15.85
CA THR A 152 -9.99 11.08 15.27
C THR A 152 -9.34 10.89 13.90
N ALA A 153 -8.38 9.98 13.79
CA ALA A 153 -7.72 9.67 12.52
C ALA A 153 -8.72 9.15 11.47
N SER A 154 -9.63 8.25 11.87
CA SER A 154 -10.71 7.77 11.00
C SER A 154 -11.66 8.89 10.56
N GLY A 155 -11.97 9.82 11.47
CA GLY A 155 -12.78 11.02 11.16
C GLY A 155 -12.10 11.92 10.13
N CYS A 156 -10.78 12.12 10.23
CA CYS A 156 -10.02 12.87 9.23
C CYS A 156 -10.09 12.24 7.84
N VAL A 157 -9.98 10.91 7.75
CA VAL A 157 -10.12 10.19 6.48
C VAL A 157 -11.52 10.34 5.90
N ALA A 158 -12.57 10.24 6.74
CA ALA A 158 -13.94 10.44 6.31
C ALA A 158 -14.17 11.86 5.78
N ALA A 159 -13.70 12.88 6.50
CA ALA A 159 -13.80 14.29 6.09
C ALA A 159 -13.06 14.54 4.77
N ALA A 160 -11.86 13.98 4.61
CA ALA A 160 -11.11 14.08 3.36
C ALA A 160 -11.87 13.47 2.18
N LYS A 161 -12.48 12.28 2.37
CA LYS A 161 -13.31 11.64 1.33
C LYS A 161 -14.52 12.49 0.93
N GLU A 162 -15.18 13.12 1.88
CA GLU A 162 -16.31 14.03 1.61
C GLU A 162 -15.89 15.29 0.87
N ALA A 163 -14.67 15.79 1.15
CA ALA A 163 -14.12 16.97 0.48
C ALA A 163 -13.64 16.69 -0.95
N MET A 164 -13.31 15.43 -1.28
CA MET A 164 -12.86 15.04 -2.63
C MET A 164 -14.01 15.13 -3.65
N LYS A 165 -14.03 16.22 -4.41
CA LYS A 165 -15.01 16.47 -5.49
C LYS A 165 -14.29 16.99 -6.73
N PRO A 166 -14.85 16.81 -7.95
CA PRO A 166 -14.29 17.41 -9.14
C PRO A 166 -14.12 18.92 -9.00
N GLY A 167 -12.92 19.42 -9.32
CA GLY A 167 -12.59 20.86 -9.25
C GLY A 167 -11.99 21.32 -7.90
N VAL A 168 -11.86 20.45 -6.93
CA VAL A 168 -11.13 20.74 -5.68
C VAL A 168 -9.64 20.45 -5.88
N SER A 169 -8.78 21.41 -5.47
CA SER A 169 -7.31 21.31 -5.50
C SER A 169 -6.77 20.87 -4.16
#